data_c6a758ebf0ac6dededdaa21ee23e72d6
#
_entry.id   c6a758ebf0ac6dededdaa21ee23e72d6
#
_cell.length_a   1.000
_cell.length_b   1.000
_cell.length_c   1.000
_cell.angle_alpha   90.00
_cell.angle_beta   90.00
_cell.angle_gamma   90.00
#
_symmetry.space_group_name_H-M   'P 1'
#
loop_
_entity.id
_entity.type
_entity.pdbx_description
1 polymer ?
#
loop_
_entity_poly.entity_id
_entity_poly.type
_entity_poly.pdbx_seq_one_letter_code
_entity_poly.pdbx_strand_id
1 'polypeptide(L)'
;MFNKILIANRGEIAIRIIRACRELGVKTVAVYSTADRTALHAQIADEAVCIGPAPSKDSYLNSKALLAACEITGAQAIHPGFGFLSENSHFVRLCDKCGIKFIGPGADAMDAMGDKANAKKTMIENDVPVVPGSDGVVGTLEEAQEIAAKIGYPIMVKASAGGGGRGIRLVEKPEDLEAAMTAAKQEAKQFFANDDIYIEKFIVNPRHVEIQLLADEHGNVIYLGERDCSLQRRNQKVLEESPSPIMTEDLRKRMGEAAVRAAKACGYANAGTVEFLVDKDLNFYFMEMNARIQVEHPVTEMVTGVDLVKAQINIAAGLPLQYKQEDIKLSGHVIECRINAEEPKNNFRPCPGKIKSIHMPGGFGVRIDTAVYQGYEIPPYYDSMIAKVLVKGEDRKEAIQKMKVALSEFLIEGINTNIDFQLNLLRDEDVENGNFDIGFLNRKDLTNY
;
A
#
# COMPACT_ATOMS: atom_id res chain seq x y z
N MET A 1 3.86 26.96 7.18
CA MET A 1 4.83 25.95 6.66
C MET A 1 5.81 25.61 7.77
N PHE A 2 6.23 24.37 7.88
CA PHE A 2 7.22 23.92 8.86
C PHE A 2 8.64 24.41 8.49
N ASN A 3 9.47 24.64 9.50
CA ASN A 3 10.90 24.94 9.30
C ASN A 3 11.75 23.66 9.24
N LYS A 4 11.32 22.61 9.97
CA LYS A 4 12.05 21.35 10.07
C LYS A 4 11.10 20.18 10.31
N ILE A 5 11.30 19.09 9.55
CA ILE A 5 10.52 17.85 9.61
C ILE A 5 11.45 16.69 9.95
N LEU A 6 11.05 15.86 10.92
CA LEU A 6 11.68 14.58 11.18
C LEU A 6 11.02 13.49 10.31
N ILE A 7 11.84 12.65 9.68
CA ILE A 7 11.41 11.57 8.81
C ILE A 7 11.53 10.26 9.59
N ALA A 8 10.38 9.76 10.08
CA ALA A 8 10.29 8.55 10.90
C ALA A 8 10.25 7.28 10.05
N ASN A 9 11.17 7.18 9.09
CA ASN A 9 11.26 6.05 8.17
C ASN A 9 12.70 5.90 7.64
N ARG A 10 12.92 4.92 6.77
CA ARG A 10 14.19 4.58 6.15
C ARG A 10 14.03 4.27 4.67
N GLY A 11 15.15 3.99 4.00
CA GLY A 11 15.12 3.49 2.61
C GLY A 11 14.65 4.56 1.62
N GLU A 12 14.04 4.11 0.52
CA GLU A 12 13.67 4.96 -0.60
C GLU A 12 12.62 6.01 -0.21
N ILE A 13 11.67 5.67 0.67
CA ILE A 13 10.63 6.61 1.07
C ILE A 13 11.20 7.75 1.92
N ALA A 14 12.19 7.48 2.77
CA ALA A 14 12.86 8.53 3.52
C ALA A 14 13.57 9.51 2.56
N ILE A 15 14.22 9.01 1.50
CA ILE A 15 14.84 9.84 0.46
C ILE A 15 13.79 10.65 -0.31
N ARG A 16 12.65 10.02 -0.66
CA ARG A 16 11.55 10.71 -1.34
C ARG A 16 11.03 11.89 -0.51
N ILE A 17 10.87 11.69 0.79
CA ILE A 17 10.42 12.75 1.71
C ILE A 17 11.50 13.85 1.86
N ILE A 18 12.77 13.47 1.99
CA ILE A 18 13.88 14.44 2.05
C ILE A 18 13.88 15.36 0.81
N ARG A 19 13.71 14.78 -0.38
CA ARG A 19 13.65 15.54 -1.63
C ARG A 19 12.47 16.52 -1.62
N ALA A 20 11.27 16.08 -1.25
CA ALA A 20 10.10 16.95 -1.17
C ALA A 20 10.28 18.09 -0.16
N CYS A 21 10.82 17.81 1.02
CA CYS A 21 11.12 18.84 2.03
C CYS A 21 12.10 19.88 1.50
N ARG A 22 13.20 19.44 0.87
CA ARG A 22 14.21 20.36 0.29
C ARG A 22 13.64 21.25 -0.80
N GLU A 23 12.80 20.70 -1.67
CA GLU A 23 12.12 21.47 -2.72
C GLU A 23 11.09 22.46 -2.16
N LEU A 24 10.58 22.22 -0.96
CA LEU A 24 9.73 23.15 -0.20
C LEU A 24 10.54 24.13 0.69
N GLY A 25 11.87 24.03 0.70
CA GLY A 25 12.73 24.85 1.56
C GLY A 25 12.69 24.46 3.04
N VAL A 26 12.26 23.25 3.37
CA VAL A 26 12.11 22.72 4.73
C VAL A 26 13.33 21.87 5.08
N LYS A 27 13.93 22.09 6.24
CA LYS A 27 15.05 21.28 6.76
C LYS A 27 14.56 19.89 7.18
N THR A 28 15.47 18.93 7.12
CA THR A 28 15.17 17.51 7.33
C THR A 28 16.01 16.90 8.45
N VAL A 29 15.38 16.11 9.28
CA VAL A 29 16.03 15.24 10.26
C VAL A 29 15.75 13.79 9.87
N ALA A 30 16.78 13.06 9.44
CA ALA A 30 16.66 11.61 9.26
C ALA A 30 16.87 10.89 10.59
N VAL A 31 16.11 9.84 10.83
CA VAL A 31 16.42 8.90 11.91
C VAL A 31 17.03 7.62 11.33
N TYR A 32 17.90 6.95 12.07
CA TYR A 32 18.49 5.70 11.64
C TYR A 32 18.78 4.76 12.82
N SER A 33 18.66 3.46 12.57
CA SER A 33 19.17 2.45 13.50
C SER A 33 20.69 2.27 13.30
N THR A 34 21.33 1.58 14.22
CA THR A 34 22.78 1.28 14.07
C THR A 34 23.12 0.53 12.77
N ALA A 35 22.17 -0.26 12.20
CA ALA A 35 22.34 -0.96 10.93
C ALA A 35 22.29 0.00 9.72
N ASP A 36 21.62 1.13 9.85
CA ASP A 36 21.43 2.11 8.77
C ASP A 36 22.38 3.32 8.86
N ARG A 37 23.44 3.23 9.66
CA ARG A 37 24.42 4.31 9.85
C ARG A 37 24.97 4.86 8.52
N THR A 38 25.15 3.99 7.53
CA THR A 38 25.67 4.33 6.20
C THR A 38 24.55 4.44 5.16
N ALA A 39 23.29 4.33 5.55
CA ALA A 39 22.18 4.46 4.62
C ALA A 39 22.08 5.87 4.03
N LEU A 40 21.70 5.95 2.76
CA LEU A 40 21.73 7.22 2.00
C LEU A 40 20.86 8.30 2.64
N HIS A 41 19.69 7.95 3.20
CA HIS A 41 18.82 8.93 3.87
C HIS A 41 19.50 9.60 5.08
N ALA A 42 20.32 8.85 5.83
CA ALA A 42 21.09 9.40 6.96
C ALA A 42 22.23 10.31 6.51
N GLN A 43 22.76 10.09 5.30
CA GLN A 43 23.87 10.88 4.75
C GLN A 43 23.40 12.20 4.11
N ILE A 44 22.21 12.20 3.47
CA ILE A 44 21.75 13.36 2.69
C ILE A 44 20.82 14.30 3.46
N ALA A 45 20.24 13.88 4.59
CA ALA A 45 19.44 14.78 5.42
C ALA A 45 20.29 15.91 6.02
N ASP A 46 19.65 17.03 6.42
CA ASP A 46 20.38 18.15 7.04
C ASP A 46 20.93 17.75 8.42
N GLU A 47 20.17 16.92 9.15
CA GLU A 47 20.57 16.32 10.43
C GLU A 47 20.22 14.83 10.45
N ALA A 48 20.96 14.04 11.19
CA ALA A 48 20.68 12.60 11.35
C ALA A 48 20.85 12.15 12.80
N VAL A 49 19.88 11.39 13.33
CA VAL A 49 19.85 10.94 14.71
C VAL A 49 19.76 9.43 14.79
N CYS A 50 20.68 8.79 15.51
CA CYS A 50 20.59 7.37 15.80
C CYS A 50 19.52 7.12 16.88
N ILE A 51 18.52 6.30 16.55
CA ILE A 51 17.35 6.03 17.41
C ILE A 51 17.37 4.67 18.10
N GLY A 52 18.43 3.90 17.92
CA GLY A 52 18.56 2.58 18.59
C GLY A 52 19.25 1.52 17.77
N PRO A 53 19.24 0.27 18.25
CA PRO A 53 19.85 -0.87 17.57
C PRO A 53 19.09 -1.30 16.33
N ALA A 54 19.64 -2.27 15.57
CA ALA A 54 19.12 -2.74 14.30
C ALA A 54 17.65 -3.23 14.31
N PRO A 55 17.16 -4.00 15.32
CA PRO A 55 15.77 -4.45 15.32
C PRO A 55 14.78 -3.29 15.33
N SER A 56 13.79 -3.35 14.44
CA SER A 56 12.79 -2.26 14.26
C SER A 56 12.03 -1.93 15.56
N LYS A 57 11.72 -2.93 16.38
CA LYS A 57 11.03 -2.75 17.67
C LYS A 57 11.78 -1.84 18.64
N ASP A 58 13.11 -1.81 18.56
CA ASP A 58 13.99 -1.06 19.45
C ASP A 58 14.46 0.26 18.81
N SER A 59 14.06 0.56 17.56
CA SER A 59 14.45 1.74 16.78
C SER A 59 13.24 2.38 16.09
N TYR A 60 12.91 2.02 14.86
CA TYR A 60 11.86 2.66 14.05
C TYR A 60 10.44 2.50 14.61
N LEU A 61 10.18 1.51 15.46
CA LEU A 61 8.92 1.32 16.21
C LEU A 61 8.98 1.89 17.64
N ASN A 62 10.10 2.51 18.02
CA ASN A 62 10.26 3.12 19.34
C ASN A 62 9.78 4.58 19.32
N SER A 63 8.50 4.80 19.62
CA SER A 63 7.88 6.11 19.64
C SER A 63 8.58 7.12 20.57
N LYS A 64 9.14 6.65 21.70
CA LYS A 64 9.86 7.53 22.65
C LYS A 64 11.17 8.04 22.04
N ALA A 65 11.91 7.19 21.33
CA ALA A 65 13.14 7.58 20.68
C ALA A 65 12.87 8.59 19.53
N LEU A 66 11.79 8.40 18.78
CA LEU A 66 11.37 9.32 17.71
C LEU A 66 10.96 10.70 18.27
N LEU A 67 10.16 10.73 19.33
CA LEU A 67 9.75 12.00 19.98
C LEU A 67 10.94 12.72 20.60
N ALA A 68 11.86 12.00 21.26
CA ALA A 68 13.10 12.58 21.79
C ALA A 68 13.97 13.16 20.66
N ALA A 69 14.05 12.48 19.50
CA ALA A 69 14.76 13.02 18.33
C ALA A 69 14.12 14.32 17.80
N CYS A 70 12.77 14.44 17.83
CA CYS A 70 12.11 15.71 17.50
C CYS A 70 12.48 16.82 18.48
N GLU A 71 12.45 16.54 19.78
CA GLU A 71 12.73 17.51 20.82
C GLU A 71 14.17 18.07 20.71
N ILE A 72 15.17 17.19 20.64
CA ILE A 72 16.59 17.60 20.58
C ILE A 72 16.97 18.32 19.28
N THR A 73 16.24 18.06 18.18
CA THR A 73 16.51 18.71 16.87
C THR A 73 15.61 19.91 16.62
N GLY A 74 14.55 20.08 17.41
CA GLY A 74 13.54 21.12 17.20
C GLY A 74 12.68 20.88 15.95
N ALA A 75 12.47 19.61 15.54
CA ALA A 75 11.57 19.28 14.46
C ALA A 75 10.11 19.53 14.87
N GLN A 76 9.35 20.23 14.04
CA GLN A 76 7.99 20.67 14.31
C GLN A 76 6.94 19.64 13.87
N ALA A 77 7.33 18.75 12.96
CA ALA A 77 6.46 17.72 12.41
C ALA A 77 7.23 16.41 12.17
N ILE A 78 6.47 15.32 12.11
CA ILE A 78 6.97 13.98 11.78
C ILE A 78 6.28 13.49 10.51
N HIS A 79 7.06 13.07 9.52
CA HIS A 79 6.57 12.35 8.36
C HIS A 79 6.85 10.86 8.52
N PRO A 80 5.82 10.00 8.66
CA PRO A 80 6.01 8.57 8.93
C PRO A 80 6.32 7.75 7.67
N GLY A 81 6.07 8.27 6.47
CA GLY A 81 6.07 7.50 5.23
C GLY A 81 5.01 6.40 5.23
N PHE A 82 5.43 5.17 4.95
CA PHE A 82 4.60 3.96 5.04
C PHE A 82 5.27 2.89 5.93
N GLY A 83 4.47 1.95 6.46
CA GLY A 83 4.96 0.95 7.42
C GLY A 83 5.32 1.55 8.78
N PHE A 84 6.01 0.81 9.61
CA PHE A 84 6.39 1.21 10.98
C PHE A 84 5.23 1.82 11.77
N LEU A 85 5.32 3.10 12.13
CA LEU A 85 4.29 3.80 12.93
C LEU A 85 3.32 4.63 12.09
N SER A 86 3.31 4.49 10.76
CA SER A 86 2.48 5.31 9.86
C SER A 86 0.96 5.14 10.07
N GLU A 87 0.52 3.99 10.57
CA GLU A 87 -0.88 3.69 10.88
C GLU A 87 -1.11 3.41 12.37
N ASN A 88 -0.27 3.99 13.23
CA ASN A 88 -0.37 3.83 14.68
C ASN A 88 -1.05 5.02 15.33
N SER A 89 -2.36 4.92 15.60
CA SER A 89 -3.16 5.99 16.20
C SER A 89 -2.66 6.42 17.59
N HIS A 90 -2.10 5.49 18.36
CA HIS A 90 -1.48 5.83 19.65
C HIS A 90 -0.26 6.74 19.47
N PHE A 91 0.56 6.50 18.46
CA PHE A 91 1.70 7.35 18.14
C PHE A 91 1.25 8.75 17.70
N VAL A 92 0.19 8.85 16.90
CA VAL A 92 -0.40 10.15 16.52
C VAL A 92 -0.81 10.94 17.76
N ARG A 93 -1.54 10.30 18.69
CA ARG A 93 -1.94 10.95 19.97
C ARG A 93 -0.75 11.37 20.83
N LEU A 94 0.36 10.62 20.79
CA LEU A 94 1.59 11.02 21.48
C LEU A 94 2.24 12.24 20.82
N CYS A 95 2.28 12.31 19.49
CA CYS A 95 2.76 13.48 18.75
C CYS A 95 1.95 14.72 19.14
N ASP A 96 0.62 14.64 19.12
CA ASP A 96 -0.28 15.73 19.48
C ASP A 96 -0.03 16.24 20.91
N LYS A 97 0.14 15.32 21.88
CA LYS A 97 0.47 15.67 23.28
C LYS A 97 1.82 16.36 23.43
N CYS A 98 2.75 16.09 22.53
CA CYS A 98 4.07 16.73 22.51
C CYS A 98 4.11 18.00 21.65
N GLY A 99 2.98 18.42 21.04
CA GLY A 99 2.92 19.58 20.16
C GLY A 99 3.66 19.38 18.84
N ILE A 100 3.83 18.12 18.40
CA ILE A 100 4.49 17.74 17.16
C ILE A 100 3.42 17.34 16.15
N LYS A 101 3.39 17.99 14.97
CA LYS A 101 2.40 17.66 13.94
C LYS A 101 2.75 16.34 13.28
N PHE A 102 1.84 15.38 13.31
CA PHE A 102 1.93 14.17 12.52
C PHE A 102 1.48 14.46 11.07
N ILE A 103 2.31 14.13 10.07
CA ILE A 103 1.98 14.30 8.64
C ILE A 103 1.26 13.05 8.16
N GLY A 104 -0.05 13.09 8.25
CA GLY A 104 -0.97 11.99 7.99
C GLY A 104 -2.36 12.31 8.55
N PRO A 105 -3.26 11.32 8.55
CA PRO A 105 -4.60 11.49 9.13
C PRO A 105 -4.56 11.57 10.66
N GLY A 106 -5.63 12.10 11.25
CA GLY A 106 -5.82 12.11 12.69
C GLY A 106 -6.02 10.70 13.28
N ALA A 107 -5.76 10.56 14.58
CA ALA A 107 -5.83 9.27 15.26
C ALA A 107 -7.23 8.62 15.19
N ASP A 108 -8.29 9.42 15.29
CA ASP A 108 -9.66 8.92 15.27
C ASP A 108 -10.06 8.36 13.89
N ALA A 109 -9.60 8.99 12.80
CA ALA A 109 -9.78 8.47 11.44
C ALA A 109 -9.02 7.14 11.24
N MET A 110 -7.80 7.02 11.80
CA MET A 110 -7.06 5.76 11.79
C MET A 110 -7.80 4.65 12.53
N ASP A 111 -8.32 4.93 13.74
CA ASP A 111 -9.05 3.95 14.53
C ASP A 111 -10.34 3.51 13.83
N ALA A 112 -11.07 4.47 13.24
CA ALA A 112 -12.31 4.17 12.51
C ALA A 112 -12.10 3.22 11.33
N MET A 113 -10.95 3.34 10.64
CA MET A 113 -10.61 2.47 9.49
C MET A 113 -9.86 1.21 9.89
N GLY A 114 -9.19 1.20 11.04
CA GLY A 114 -8.45 0.04 11.55
C GLY A 114 -9.35 -1.09 12.05
N ASP A 115 -10.56 -0.79 12.51
CA ASP A 115 -11.56 -1.79 12.88
C ASP A 115 -12.38 -2.19 11.65
N LYS A 116 -12.11 -3.39 11.11
CA LYS A 116 -12.75 -3.88 9.87
C LYS A 116 -14.27 -3.98 9.95
N ALA A 117 -14.81 -4.37 11.12
CA ALA A 117 -16.27 -4.48 11.29
C ALA A 117 -16.93 -3.11 11.32
N ASN A 118 -16.36 -2.18 12.06
CA ASN A 118 -16.83 -0.80 12.14
C ASN A 118 -16.65 -0.07 10.79
N ALA A 119 -15.51 -0.26 10.12
CA ALA A 119 -15.27 0.28 8.78
C ALA A 119 -16.32 -0.20 7.78
N LYS A 120 -16.62 -1.51 7.73
CA LYS A 120 -17.65 -2.07 6.85
C LYS A 120 -19.03 -1.47 7.11
N LYS A 121 -19.43 -1.33 8.38
CA LYS A 121 -20.69 -0.70 8.76
C LYS A 121 -20.74 0.76 8.31
N THR A 122 -19.70 1.53 8.58
CA THR A 122 -19.56 2.92 8.13
C THR A 122 -19.67 3.04 6.61
N MET A 123 -19.05 2.11 5.86
CA MET A 123 -19.15 2.09 4.40
C MET A 123 -20.58 1.86 3.92
N ILE A 124 -21.30 0.90 4.50
CA ILE A 124 -22.71 0.63 4.17
C ILE A 124 -23.59 1.87 4.41
N GLU A 125 -23.43 2.52 5.57
CA GLU A 125 -24.18 3.72 5.97
C GLU A 125 -23.92 4.94 5.06
N ASN A 126 -22.82 4.90 4.29
CA ASN A 126 -22.43 5.97 3.37
C ASN A 126 -22.45 5.55 1.88
N ASP A 127 -23.25 4.56 1.54
CA ASP A 127 -23.44 4.08 0.15
C ASP A 127 -22.12 3.69 -0.57
N VAL A 128 -21.15 3.17 0.19
CA VAL A 128 -19.93 2.58 -0.38
C VAL A 128 -20.15 1.07 -0.54
N PRO A 129 -20.05 0.51 -1.76
CA PRO A 129 -20.27 -0.90 -1.99
C PRO A 129 -19.30 -1.76 -1.17
N VAL A 130 -19.81 -2.73 -0.44
CA VAL A 130 -19.02 -3.72 0.32
C VAL A 130 -19.31 -5.12 -0.21
N VAL A 131 -18.40 -6.06 0.06
CA VAL A 131 -18.63 -7.47 -0.27
C VAL A 131 -19.93 -7.93 0.40
N PRO A 132 -20.94 -8.40 -0.38
CA PRO A 132 -22.19 -8.90 0.19
C PRO A 132 -21.97 -10.01 1.20
N GLY A 133 -22.69 -10.01 2.29
CA GLY A 133 -22.51 -11.00 3.36
C GLY A 133 -23.54 -10.90 4.46
N SER A 134 -23.25 -11.55 5.59
CA SER A 134 -24.05 -11.45 6.80
C SER A 134 -23.93 -10.07 7.45
N ASP A 135 -24.99 -9.65 8.11
CA ASP A 135 -25.00 -8.46 8.98
C ASP A 135 -24.55 -8.90 10.39
N GLY A 136 -23.24 -9.12 10.53
CA GLY A 136 -22.64 -9.59 11.78
C GLY A 136 -22.49 -11.12 11.85
N VAL A 137 -22.46 -11.62 13.10
CA VAL A 137 -22.24 -13.03 13.42
C VAL A 137 -23.44 -13.90 13.02
N VAL A 138 -23.13 -15.05 12.42
CA VAL A 138 -24.14 -16.07 12.02
C VAL A 138 -24.20 -17.16 13.07
N GLY A 139 -25.36 -17.28 13.73
CA GLY A 139 -25.57 -18.21 14.84
C GLY A 139 -25.91 -19.60 14.40
N THR A 140 -26.87 -19.75 13.47
CA THR A 140 -27.49 -21.04 13.07
C THR A 140 -27.22 -21.41 11.62
N LEU A 141 -27.44 -22.70 11.30
CA LEU A 141 -27.31 -23.19 9.91
C LEU A 141 -28.41 -22.60 9.00
N GLU A 142 -29.63 -22.50 9.54
CA GLU A 142 -30.78 -21.96 8.81
C GLU A 142 -30.53 -20.51 8.39
N GLU A 143 -30.06 -19.67 9.32
CA GLU A 143 -29.66 -18.29 9.04
C GLU A 143 -28.57 -18.23 7.95
N ALA A 144 -27.56 -19.10 8.07
CA ALA A 144 -26.49 -19.22 7.09
C ALA A 144 -27.00 -19.59 5.69
N GLN A 145 -27.94 -20.53 5.61
CA GLN A 145 -28.55 -20.96 4.35
C GLN A 145 -29.36 -19.81 3.69
N GLU A 146 -30.14 -19.06 4.48
CA GLU A 146 -30.91 -17.91 3.99
C GLU A 146 -29.95 -16.81 3.43
N ILE A 147 -28.90 -16.48 4.16
CA ILE A 147 -27.87 -15.50 3.70
C ILE A 147 -27.21 -16.02 2.43
N ALA A 148 -26.73 -17.27 2.42
CA ALA A 148 -26.07 -17.87 1.27
C ALA A 148 -26.97 -17.92 0.02
N ALA A 149 -28.27 -18.23 0.19
CA ALA A 149 -29.22 -18.18 -0.91
C ALA A 149 -29.40 -16.76 -1.47
N LYS A 150 -29.40 -15.75 -0.61
CA LYS A 150 -29.54 -14.35 -1.02
C LYS A 150 -28.31 -13.82 -1.78
N ILE A 151 -27.09 -14.10 -1.30
CA ILE A 151 -25.85 -13.58 -1.91
C ILE A 151 -25.32 -14.50 -3.03
N GLY A 152 -25.78 -15.74 -3.11
CA GLY A 152 -25.37 -16.76 -4.09
C GLY A 152 -23.98 -17.35 -3.81
N TYR A 153 -23.79 -18.60 -4.22
CA TYR A 153 -22.50 -19.30 -4.14
C TYR A 153 -21.57 -18.86 -5.29
N PRO A 154 -20.23 -19.00 -5.14
CA PRO A 154 -19.52 -19.45 -3.95
C PRO A 154 -19.50 -18.38 -2.83
N ILE A 155 -19.36 -18.84 -1.59
CA ILE A 155 -19.30 -18.00 -0.39
C ILE A 155 -18.08 -18.37 0.47
N MET A 156 -17.70 -17.44 1.35
CA MET A 156 -16.69 -17.67 2.38
C MET A 156 -17.34 -17.68 3.76
N VAL A 157 -17.07 -18.71 4.54
CA VAL A 157 -17.31 -18.73 5.98
C VAL A 157 -16.03 -18.29 6.68
N LYS A 158 -16.09 -17.26 7.51
CA LYS A 158 -14.94 -16.66 8.17
C LYS A 158 -15.15 -16.55 9.67
N ALA A 159 -14.12 -16.88 10.46
CA ALA A 159 -14.11 -16.60 11.89
C ALA A 159 -14.04 -15.08 12.14
N SER A 160 -14.86 -14.58 13.07
CA SER A 160 -14.90 -13.16 13.45
C SER A 160 -13.57 -12.70 14.08
N ALA A 161 -12.95 -13.54 14.89
CA ALA A 161 -11.66 -13.30 15.54
C ALA A 161 -10.47 -13.83 14.75
N GLY A 162 -10.59 -14.05 13.43
CA GLY A 162 -9.58 -14.70 12.60
C GLY A 162 -8.47 -13.77 12.08
N GLY A 163 -7.29 -14.35 11.85
CA GLY A 163 -6.16 -13.71 11.20
C GLY A 163 -5.24 -14.74 10.54
N GLY A 164 -4.43 -14.32 9.54
CA GLY A 164 -3.45 -15.21 8.90
C GLY A 164 -4.05 -16.37 8.10
N GLY A 165 -5.30 -16.26 7.60
CA GLY A 165 -5.95 -17.28 6.78
C GLY A 165 -6.57 -18.43 7.55
N ARG A 166 -6.56 -18.40 8.88
CA ARG A 166 -7.20 -19.42 9.75
C ARG A 166 -8.67 -19.11 9.98
N GLY A 167 -9.49 -20.16 10.14
CA GLY A 167 -10.92 -20.00 10.32
C GLY A 167 -11.67 -19.53 9.07
N ILE A 168 -11.08 -19.74 7.88
CA ILE A 168 -11.66 -19.36 6.59
C ILE A 168 -11.95 -20.63 5.78
N ARG A 169 -13.18 -20.76 5.25
CA ARG A 169 -13.59 -21.87 4.40
C ARG A 169 -14.35 -21.37 3.19
N LEU A 170 -13.90 -21.79 2.00
CA LEU A 170 -14.63 -21.59 0.77
C LEU A 170 -15.74 -22.66 0.68
N VAL A 171 -16.94 -22.23 0.33
CA VAL A 171 -18.11 -23.09 0.13
C VAL A 171 -18.64 -22.85 -1.27
N GLU A 172 -18.50 -23.83 -2.13
CA GLU A 172 -18.90 -23.72 -3.53
C GLU A 172 -20.38 -24.14 -3.75
N LYS A 173 -20.91 -25.04 -2.89
CA LYS A 173 -22.25 -25.61 -3.01
C LYS A 173 -22.97 -25.61 -1.68
N PRO A 174 -24.32 -25.55 -1.70
CA PRO A 174 -25.13 -25.58 -0.49
C PRO A 174 -24.85 -26.76 0.45
N GLU A 175 -24.55 -27.94 -0.11
CA GLU A 175 -24.32 -29.17 0.63
C GLU A 175 -23.10 -29.12 1.55
N ASP A 176 -22.12 -28.27 1.21
CA ASP A 176 -20.85 -28.14 1.93
C ASP A 176 -20.90 -27.12 3.09
N LEU A 177 -22.01 -26.36 3.21
CA LEU A 177 -22.12 -25.24 4.13
C LEU A 177 -22.01 -25.64 5.59
N GLU A 178 -22.75 -26.68 6.01
CA GLU A 178 -22.78 -27.17 7.39
C GLU A 178 -21.40 -27.65 7.85
N ALA A 179 -20.73 -28.43 7.00
CA ALA A 179 -19.39 -28.94 7.29
C ALA A 179 -18.37 -27.78 7.40
N ALA A 180 -18.46 -26.79 6.51
CA ALA A 180 -17.60 -25.64 6.51
C ALA A 180 -17.79 -24.75 7.76
N MET A 181 -19.03 -24.51 8.17
CA MET A 181 -19.37 -23.79 9.40
C MET A 181 -18.83 -24.48 10.63
N THR A 182 -19.04 -25.79 10.74
CA THR A 182 -18.57 -26.62 11.87
C THR A 182 -17.06 -26.55 11.97
N ALA A 183 -16.34 -26.72 10.86
CA ALA A 183 -14.89 -26.67 10.82
C ALA A 183 -14.36 -25.27 11.16
N ALA A 184 -14.97 -24.21 10.62
CA ALA A 184 -14.58 -22.83 10.91
C ALA A 184 -14.77 -22.48 12.40
N LYS A 185 -15.93 -22.85 13.00
CA LYS A 185 -16.21 -22.65 14.43
C LYS A 185 -15.22 -23.40 15.33
N GLN A 186 -14.91 -24.66 15.02
CA GLN A 186 -13.97 -25.47 15.79
C GLN A 186 -12.55 -24.86 15.76
N GLU A 187 -12.08 -24.48 14.57
CA GLU A 187 -10.78 -23.87 14.40
C GLU A 187 -10.69 -22.50 15.12
N ALA A 188 -11.75 -21.68 14.99
CA ALA A 188 -11.83 -20.39 15.65
C ALA A 188 -11.80 -20.53 17.18
N LYS A 189 -12.56 -21.48 17.72
CA LYS A 189 -12.57 -21.76 19.16
C LYS A 189 -11.21 -22.23 19.68
N GLN A 190 -10.53 -23.06 18.90
CA GLN A 190 -9.21 -23.60 19.28
C GLN A 190 -8.12 -22.54 19.30
N PHE A 191 -8.10 -21.63 18.32
CA PHE A 191 -7.00 -20.64 18.16
C PHE A 191 -7.30 -19.28 18.74
N PHE A 192 -8.57 -18.88 18.83
CA PHE A 192 -8.96 -17.51 19.21
C PHE A 192 -9.89 -17.47 20.43
N ALA A 193 -10.26 -18.62 21.00
CA ALA A 193 -11.23 -18.75 22.10
C ALA A 193 -12.60 -18.09 21.82
N ASN A 194 -12.92 -17.88 20.54
CA ASN A 194 -14.18 -17.33 20.05
C ASN A 194 -14.60 -18.13 18.82
N ASP A 195 -15.85 -18.61 18.79
CA ASP A 195 -16.43 -19.42 17.70
C ASP A 195 -17.40 -18.63 16.82
N ASP A 196 -17.44 -17.31 16.96
CA ASP A 196 -18.25 -16.45 16.10
C ASP A 196 -17.75 -16.51 14.65
N ILE A 197 -18.70 -16.74 13.73
CA ILE A 197 -18.44 -16.74 12.29
C ILE A 197 -19.35 -15.76 11.57
N TYR A 198 -18.92 -15.33 10.41
CA TYR A 198 -19.72 -14.56 9.47
C TYR A 198 -19.55 -15.13 8.05
N ILE A 199 -20.46 -14.77 7.15
CA ILE A 199 -20.50 -15.24 5.76
C ILE A 199 -20.34 -14.06 4.82
N GLU A 200 -19.51 -14.24 3.78
CA GLU A 200 -19.36 -13.26 2.72
C GLU A 200 -19.38 -13.94 1.35
N LYS A 201 -19.80 -13.20 0.33
CA LYS A 201 -19.66 -13.60 -1.07
C LYS A 201 -18.18 -13.83 -1.38
N PHE A 202 -17.85 -14.94 -2.00
CA PHE A 202 -16.53 -15.14 -2.58
C PHE A 202 -16.48 -14.50 -3.97
N ILE A 203 -15.65 -13.47 -4.11
CA ILE A 203 -15.44 -12.83 -5.41
C ILE A 203 -14.40 -13.65 -6.18
N VAL A 204 -14.84 -14.25 -7.28
CA VAL A 204 -13.99 -15.17 -8.07
C VAL A 204 -13.04 -14.35 -8.95
N ASN A 205 -11.74 -14.62 -8.83
CA ASN A 205 -10.68 -13.99 -9.63
C ASN A 205 -10.82 -12.47 -9.77
N PRO A 206 -10.98 -11.72 -8.67
CA PRO A 206 -11.16 -10.28 -8.77
C PRO A 206 -9.85 -9.58 -9.13
N ARG A 207 -9.98 -8.35 -9.61
CA ARG A 207 -8.89 -7.39 -9.65
C ARG A 207 -8.78 -6.65 -8.32
N HIS A 208 -7.56 -6.30 -7.96
CA HIS A 208 -7.28 -5.36 -6.89
C HIS A 208 -7.05 -3.99 -7.51
N VAL A 209 -8.02 -3.12 -7.39
CA VAL A 209 -7.94 -1.75 -7.89
C VAL A 209 -8.14 -0.80 -6.72
N GLU A 210 -7.30 0.20 -6.63
CA GLU A 210 -7.31 1.14 -5.52
C GLU A 210 -7.41 2.59 -6.01
N ILE A 211 -8.06 3.44 -5.21
CA ILE A 211 -8.25 4.86 -5.51
C ILE A 211 -7.39 5.71 -4.57
N GLN A 212 -6.49 6.51 -5.15
CA GLN A 212 -5.71 7.48 -4.40
C GLN A 212 -6.56 8.69 -4.03
N LEU A 213 -6.51 9.08 -2.75
CA LEU A 213 -7.20 10.26 -2.22
C LEU A 213 -6.21 11.32 -1.75
N LEU A 214 -6.64 12.58 -1.84
CA LEU A 214 -6.12 13.70 -1.05
C LEU A 214 -7.30 14.40 -0.38
N ALA A 215 -7.15 14.67 0.92
CA ALA A 215 -8.14 15.40 1.72
C ALA A 215 -7.43 16.45 2.57
N ASP A 216 -7.97 17.66 2.65
CA ASP A 216 -7.43 18.71 3.52
C ASP A 216 -8.22 18.78 4.86
N GLU A 217 -7.71 19.59 5.78
CA GLU A 217 -8.35 19.84 7.07
C GLU A 217 -9.57 20.81 6.97
N HIS A 218 -9.90 21.28 5.75
CA HIS A 218 -11.00 22.20 5.46
C HIS A 218 -12.23 21.49 4.89
N GLY A 219 -12.19 20.15 4.75
CA GLY A 219 -13.28 19.32 4.26
C GLY A 219 -13.29 19.08 2.74
N ASN A 220 -12.26 19.55 2.02
CA ASN A 220 -12.11 19.22 0.61
C ASN A 220 -11.50 17.83 0.46
N VAL A 221 -12.09 17.00 -0.39
CA VAL A 221 -11.63 15.65 -0.71
C VAL A 221 -11.70 15.44 -2.21
N ILE A 222 -10.59 15.01 -2.80
CA ILE A 222 -10.48 14.67 -4.22
C ILE A 222 -9.88 13.28 -4.39
N TYR A 223 -10.17 12.62 -5.52
CA TYR A 223 -9.51 11.40 -5.94
C TYR A 223 -8.61 11.66 -7.17
N LEU A 224 -7.50 10.93 -7.25
CA LEU A 224 -6.45 11.12 -8.25
C LEU A 224 -6.35 9.93 -9.23
N GLY A 225 -7.48 9.30 -9.51
CA GLY A 225 -7.53 8.10 -10.33
C GLY A 225 -7.16 6.83 -9.57
N GLU A 226 -7.07 5.75 -10.32
CA GLU A 226 -6.84 4.40 -9.80
C GLU A 226 -5.42 3.91 -10.07
N ARG A 227 -5.05 2.86 -9.31
CA ARG A 227 -3.94 1.95 -9.59
C ARG A 227 -4.46 0.51 -9.62
N ASP A 228 -4.00 -0.27 -10.58
CA ASP A 228 -4.20 -1.73 -10.58
C ASP A 228 -3.03 -2.39 -9.88
N CYS A 229 -3.33 -3.13 -8.84
CA CYS A 229 -2.36 -3.79 -7.97
C CYS A 229 -2.62 -5.32 -7.93
N SER A 230 -3.20 -5.87 -9.00
CA SER A 230 -3.62 -7.27 -9.05
C SER A 230 -2.46 -8.26 -9.14
N LEU A 231 -1.32 -7.86 -9.71
CA LEU A 231 -0.14 -8.73 -9.78
C LEU A 231 0.54 -8.80 -8.42
N GLN A 232 0.16 -9.82 -7.65
CA GLN A 232 0.57 -10.03 -6.27
C GLN A 232 1.13 -11.44 -6.07
N ARG A 233 2.16 -11.57 -5.23
CA ARG A 233 2.66 -12.83 -4.74
C ARG A 233 2.47 -12.90 -3.23
N ARG A 234 1.72 -13.90 -2.73
CA ARG A 234 1.41 -14.03 -1.29
C ARG A 234 0.87 -12.74 -0.67
N ASN A 235 -0.06 -12.08 -1.36
CA ASN A 235 -0.66 -10.78 -1.01
C ASN A 235 0.33 -9.60 -0.97
N GLN A 236 1.52 -9.75 -1.53
CA GLN A 236 2.46 -8.65 -1.74
C GLN A 236 2.42 -8.20 -3.19
N LYS A 237 2.16 -6.93 -3.42
CA LYS A 237 2.17 -6.29 -4.74
C LYS A 237 3.55 -6.40 -5.36
N VAL A 238 3.63 -6.76 -6.63
CA VAL A 238 4.88 -7.01 -7.38
C VAL A 238 5.05 -6.01 -8.50
N LEU A 239 3.95 -5.72 -9.20
CA LEU A 239 3.83 -4.76 -10.27
C LEU A 239 2.52 -4.01 -10.13
N GLU A 240 2.59 -2.69 -10.30
CA GLU A 240 1.44 -1.79 -10.23
C GLU A 240 1.38 -0.94 -11.51
N GLU A 241 0.18 -0.59 -11.95
CA GLU A 241 -0.02 0.25 -13.12
C GLU A 241 -1.21 1.21 -12.99
N SER A 242 -1.15 2.30 -13.73
CA SER A 242 -2.24 3.25 -13.90
C SER A 242 -2.22 3.84 -15.33
N PRO A 243 -3.38 3.90 -16.00
CA PRO A 243 -4.69 3.36 -15.62
C PRO A 243 -4.74 1.84 -15.52
N SER A 244 -5.74 1.29 -14.80
CA SER A 244 -6.02 -0.16 -14.84
C SER A 244 -6.49 -0.60 -16.22
N PRO A 245 -6.05 -1.77 -16.74
CA PRO A 245 -6.49 -2.28 -18.05
C PRO A 245 -7.99 -2.47 -18.20
N ILE A 246 -8.72 -2.65 -17.10
CA ILE A 246 -10.18 -2.85 -17.11
C ILE A 246 -10.97 -1.55 -16.90
N MET A 247 -10.28 -0.44 -16.66
CA MET A 247 -10.94 0.80 -16.25
C MET A 247 -11.64 1.51 -17.38
N THR A 248 -12.89 1.89 -17.13
CA THR A 248 -13.66 2.81 -17.96
C THR A 248 -13.85 4.14 -17.22
N GLU A 249 -14.16 5.22 -17.92
CA GLU A 249 -14.42 6.52 -17.31
C GLU A 249 -15.60 6.47 -16.31
N ASP A 250 -16.65 5.70 -16.62
CA ASP A 250 -17.79 5.49 -15.73
C ASP A 250 -17.38 4.75 -14.45
N LEU A 251 -16.63 3.66 -14.59
CA LEU A 251 -16.14 2.88 -13.43
C LEU A 251 -15.22 3.72 -12.55
N ARG A 252 -14.27 4.47 -13.15
CA ARG A 252 -13.38 5.38 -12.45
C ARG A 252 -14.14 6.41 -11.64
N LYS A 253 -15.16 7.02 -12.25
CA LYS A 253 -16.00 8.01 -11.58
C LYS A 253 -16.76 7.39 -10.40
N ARG A 254 -17.44 6.26 -10.60
CA ARG A 254 -18.18 5.56 -9.54
C ARG A 254 -17.28 5.16 -8.37
N MET A 255 -16.11 4.57 -8.66
CA MET A 255 -15.14 4.19 -7.64
C MET A 255 -14.54 5.41 -6.93
N GLY A 256 -14.18 6.45 -7.66
CA GLY A 256 -13.66 7.70 -7.10
C GLY A 256 -14.66 8.38 -6.17
N GLU A 257 -15.93 8.49 -6.58
CA GLU A 257 -16.98 9.05 -5.73
C GLU A 257 -17.24 8.19 -4.48
N ALA A 258 -17.19 6.86 -4.60
CA ALA A 258 -17.27 5.96 -3.44
C ALA A 258 -16.10 6.16 -2.48
N ALA A 259 -14.88 6.29 -2.99
CA ALA A 259 -13.71 6.57 -2.18
C ALA A 259 -13.79 7.92 -1.45
N VAL A 260 -14.32 8.97 -2.12
CA VAL A 260 -14.57 10.28 -1.50
C VAL A 260 -15.60 10.18 -0.37
N ARG A 261 -16.70 9.40 -0.57
CA ARG A 261 -17.67 9.16 0.50
C ARG A 261 -17.04 8.43 1.70
N ALA A 262 -16.22 7.41 1.43
CA ALA A 262 -15.50 6.68 2.48
C ALA A 262 -14.60 7.61 3.31
N ALA A 263 -13.82 8.47 2.67
CA ALA A 263 -12.95 9.42 3.36
C ALA A 263 -13.74 10.44 4.19
N LYS A 264 -14.83 10.99 3.64
CA LYS A 264 -15.69 11.94 4.35
C LYS A 264 -16.38 11.32 5.56
N ALA A 265 -16.81 10.06 5.44
CA ALA A 265 -17.49 9.33 6.53
C ALA A 265 -16.64 9.18 7.79
N CYS A 266 -15.32 9.09 7.65
CA CYS A 266 -14.39 8.99 8.79
C CYS A 266 -13.64 10.29 9.11
N GLY A 267 -14.00 11.43 8.49
CA GLY A 267 -13.32 12.71 8.73
C GLY A 267 -11.84 12.68 8.31
N TYR A 268 -11.52 11.97 7.22
CA TYR A 268 -10.16 11.75 6.77
C TYR A 268 -9.49 13.03 6.27
N ALA A 269 -8.23 13.23 6.66
CA ALA A 269 -7.37 14.27 6.11
C ALA A 269 -6.00 13.69 5.72
N ASN A 270 -5.32 14.34 4.79
CA ASN A 270 -4.05 13.96 4.19
C ASN A 270 -4.18 12.94 3.04
N ALA A 271 -3.07 12.31 2.61
CA ALA A 271 -3.11 11.30 1.58
C ALA A 271 -3.59 9.95 2.12
N GLY A 272 -4.48 9.31 1.41
CA GLY A 272 -4.99 7.98 1.73
C GLY A 272 -5.36 7.20 0.48
N THR A 273 -5.61 5.93 0.64
CA THR A 273 -5.99 5.05 -0.47
C THR A 273 -7.12 4.13 -0.05
N VAL A 274 -8.15 4.05 -0.89
CA VAL A 274 -9.25 3.09 -0.72
C VAL A 274 -9.06 1.94 -1.68
N GLU A 275 -8.93 0.74 -1.15
CA GLU A 275 -8.73 -0.49 -1.90
C GLU A 275 -10.07 -1.19 -2.17
N PHE A 276 -10.24 -1.67 -3.40
CA PHE A 276 -11.43 -2.37 -3.87
C PHE A 276 -11.09 -3.67 -4.57
N LEU A 277 -11.98 -4.65 -4.43
CA LEU A 277 -12.07 -5.78 -5.34
C LEU A 277 -13.00 -5.43 -6.49
N VAL A 278 -12.57 -5.68 -7.73
CA VAL A 278 -13.40 -5.49 -8.92
C VAL A 278 -13.62 -6.84 -9.57
N ASP A 279 -14.89 -7.24 -9.74
CA ASP A 279 -15.25 -8.50 -10.36
C ASP A 279 -15.28 -8.42 -11.90
N LYS A 280 -15.51 -9.55 -12.56
CA LYS A 280 -15.57 -9.65 -14.03
C LYS A 280 -16.69 -8.82 -14.67
N ASP A 281 -17.72 -8.46 -13.91
CA ASP A 281 -18.88 -7.70 -14.35
C ASP A 281 -18.73 -6.19 -14.03
N LEU A 282 -17.52 -5.77 -13.62
CA LEU A 282 -17.14 -4.41 -13.21
C LEU A 282 -17.93 -3.89 -12.00
N ASN A 283 -18.42 -4.79 -11.14
CA ASN A 283 -18.85 -4.40 -9.82
C ASN A 283 -17.62 -4.29 -8.91
N PHE A 284 -17.63 -3.33 -8.01
CA PHE A 284 -16.52 -3.10 -7.10
C PHE A 284 -16.98 -3.13 -5.64
N TYR A 285 -16.10 -3.61 -4.77
CA TYR A 285 -16.40 -3.83 -3.37
C TYR A 285 -15.25 -3.34 -2.50
N PHE A 286 -15.55 -2.52 -1.52
CA PHE A 286 -14.59 -2.01 -0.54
C PHE A 286 -13.87 -3.17 0.19
N MET A 287 -12.56 -3.09 0.26
CA MET A 287 -11.72 -3.98 1.06
C MET A 287 -11.26 -3.31 2.34
N GLU A 288 -10.49 -2.25 2.18
CA GLU A 288 -9.93 -1.48 3.29
C GLU A 288 -9.51 -0.08 2.82
N MET A 289 -9.24 0.79 3.80
CA MET A 289 -8.63 2.08 3.54
C MET A 289 -7.28 2.16 4.26
N ASN A 290 -6.23 2.46 3.49
CA ASN A 290 -4.90 2.69 4.02
C ASN A 290 -4.76 4.15 4.42
N ALA A 291 -4.53 4.37 5.72
CA ALA A 291 -4.46 5.68 6.35
C ALA A 291 -3.05 6.30 6.25
N ARG A 292 -2.43 6.21 5.09
CA ARG A 292 -1.06 6.64 4.80
C ARG A 292 -0.80 6.76 3.31
N ILE A 293 0.36 7.27 2.95
CA ILE A 293 0.89 7.11 1.60
C ILE A 293 1.27 5.64 1.34
N GLN A 294 1.09 5.14 0.14
CA GLN A 294 1.47 3.78 -0.23
C GLN A 294 2.80 3.71 -0.97
N VAL A 295 3.38 2.49 -1.08
CA VAL A 295 4.64 2.24 -1.80
C VAL A 295 4.51 2.71 -3.24
N GLU A 296 3.40 2.37 -3.89
CA GLU A 296 3.06 2.61 -5.29
C GLU A 296 2.51 4.02 -5.60
N HIS A 297 2.60 4.96 -4.64
CA HIS A 297 2.18 6.35 -4.88
C HIS A 297 2.84 7.01 -6.10
N PRO A 298 4.08 6.67 -6.47
CA PRO A 298 4.74 7.30 -7.62
C PRO A 298 4.04 7.03 -8.96
N VAL A 299 3.29 5.93 -9.07
CA VAL A 299 2.45 5.63 -10.25
C VAL A 299 1.43 6.76 -10.45
N THR A 300 0.71 7.12 -9.38
CA THR A 300 -0.24 8.24 -9.41
C THR A 300 0.44 9.58 -9.67
N GLU A 301 1.61 9.83 -9.06
CA GLU A 301 2.37 11.06 -9.29
C GLU A 301 2.74 11.23 -10.77
N MET A 302 3.20 10.16 -11.41
CA MET A 302 3.62 10.23 -12.82
C MET A 302 2.45 10.34 -13.79
N VAL A 303 1.31 9.72 -13.50
CA VAL A 303 0.15 9.77 -14.41
C VAL A 303 -0.65 11.06 -14.27
N THR A 304 -0.68 11.69 -13.07
CA THR A 304 -1.42 12.92 -12.79
C THR A 304 -0.58 14.20 -12.81
N GLY A 305 0.72 14.09 -12.54
CA GLY A 305 1.61 15.23 -12.32
C GLY A 305 1.50 15.84 -10.92
N VAL A 306 0.76 15.24 -9.99
CA VAL A 306 0.59 15.72 -8.60
C VAL A 306 1.67 15.13 -7.69
N ASP A 307 2.47 15.96 -7.05
CA ASP A 307 3.44 15.53 -6.03
C ASP A 307 2.72 15.26 -4.69
N LEU A 308 2.47 13.97 -4.41
CA LEU A 308 1.71 13.54 -3.24
C LEU A 308 2.43 13.84 -1.92
N VAL A 309 3.74 13.72 -1.87
CA VAL A 309 4.50 13.97 -0.64
C VAL A 309 4.52 15.47 -0.30
N LYS A 310 4.67 16.34 -1.30
CA LYS A 310 4.52 17.78 -1.08
C LYS A 310 3.10 18.14 -0.66
N ALA A 311 2.08 17.51 -1.27
CA ALA A 311 0.70 17.72 -0.89
C ALA A 311 0.45 17.32 0.58
N GLN A 312 1.00 16.17 1.04
CA GLN A 312 0.94 15.75 2.44
C GLN A 312 1.52 16.80 3.41
N ILE A 313 2.69 17.34 3.08
CA ILE A 313 3.37 18.36 3.90
C ILE A 313 2.56 19.65 3.94
N ASN A 314 2.03 20.09 2.80
CA ASN A 314 1.23 21.31 2.69
C ASN A 314 -0.08 21.20 3.48
N ILE A 315 -0.79 20.07 3.35
CA ILE A 315 -2.04 19.81 4.10
C ILE A 315 -1.74 19.80 5.61
N ALA A 316 -0.71 19.09 6.05
CA ALA A 316 -0.32 19.05 7.45
C ALA A 316 0.09 20.42 8.01
N ALA A 317 0.56 21.33 7.15
CA ALA A 317 0.84 22.73 7.50
C ALA A 317 -0.43 23.61 7.54
N GLY A 318 -1.63 23.03 7.36
CA GLY A 318 -2.91 23.72 7.40
C GLY A 318 -3.32 24.42 6.10
N LEU A 319 -2.60 24.16 5.00
CA LEU A 319 -2.94 24.73 3.70
C LEU A 319 -4.10 23.95 3.05
N PRO A 320 -5.02 24.63 2.34
CA PRO A 320 -6.06 23.94 1.58
C PRO A 320 -5.45 23.18 0.39
N LEU A 321 -6.23 22.22 -0.15
CA LEU A 321 -5.88 21.54 -1.39
C LEU A 321 -5.64 22.55 -2.52
N GLN A 322 -4.51 22.34 -3.24
CA GLN A 322 -4.14 23.19 -4.38
C GLN A 322 -4.87 22.80 -5.66
N TYR A 323 -5.55 21.64 -5.66
CA TYR A 323 -6.22 21.06 -6.82
C TYR A 323 -7.71 20.90 -6.52
N LYS A 324 -8.54 21.11 -7.54
CA LYS A 324 -9.93 20.69 -7.56
C LYS A 324 -10.05 19.37 -8.33
N GLN A 325 -11.19 18.69 -8.20
CA GLN A 325 -11.41 17.42 -8.91
C GLN A 325 -11.30 17.56 -10.44
N GLU A 326 -11.76 18.66 -11.01
CA GLU A 326 -11.69 18.94 -12.44
C GLU A 326 -10.29 19.19 -12.98
N ASP A 327 -9.32 19.49 -12.11
CA ASP A 327 -7.93 19.69 -12.48
C ASP A 327 -7.18 18.37 -12.67
N ILE A 328 -7.69 17.29 -12.08
CA ILE A 328 -7.04 15.98 -12.10
C ILE A 328 -7.29 15.29 -13.44
N LYS A 329 -6.20 15.09 -14.18
CA LYS A 329 -6.22 14.42 -15.49
C LYS A 329 -5.15 13.33 -15.49
N LEU A 330 -5.54 12.15 -15.94
CA LEU A 330 -4.60 11.06 -16.16
C LEU A 330 -4.02 11.19 -17.57
N SER A 331 -2.71 11.13 -17.70
CA SER A 331 -1.99 11.28 -18.97
C SER A 331 -1.02 10.14 -19.18
N GLY A 332 -1.17 9.43 -20.29
CA GLY A 332 -0.36 8.26 -20.64
C GLY A 332 -0.65 7.05 -19.75
N HIS A 333 0.30 6.13 -19.70
CA HIS A 333 0.24 4.91 -18.90
C HIS A 333 1.54 4.75 -18.11
N VAL A 334 1.43 4.45 -16.82
CA VAL A 334 2.58 4.29 -15.92
C VAL A 334 2.59 2.88 -15.35
N ILE A 335 3.76 2.28 -15.33
CA ILE A 335 4.01 0.97 -14.70
C ILE A 335 5.11 1.13 -13.66
N GLU A 336 4.92 0.56 -12.49
CA GLU A 336 5.93 0.42 -11.44
C GLU A 336 6.28 -1.07 -11.27
N CYS A 337 7.57 -1.39 -11.20
CA CYS A 337 8.08 -2.69 -10.80
C CYS A 337 8.86 -2.55 -9.48
N ARG A 338 8.49 -3.34 -8.47
CA ARG A 338 9.24 -3.42 -7.22
C ARG A 338 10.47 -4.29 -7.39
N ILE A 339 11.64 -3.74 -7.12
CA ILE A 339 12.91 -4.47 -7.20
C ILE A 339 13.35 -4.85 -5.79
N ASN A 340 13.41 -6.15 -5.57
CA ASN A 340 13.74 -6.74 -4.28
C ASN A 340 15.07 -7.48 -4.35
N ALA A 341 15.84 -7.41 -3.27
CA ALA A 341 17.03 -8.24 -3.05
C ALA A 341 16.57 -9.66 -2.64
N GLU A 342 16.15 -10.45 -3.60
CA GLU A 342 15.56 -11.79 -3.44
C GLU A 342 16.01 -12.74 -4.54
N GLU A 343 15.94 -14.04 -4.26
CA GLU A 343 16.22 -15.12 -5.21
C GLU A 343 14.90 -15.80 -5.66
N PRO A 344 14.28 -15.39 -6.77
CA PRO A 344 13.01 -15.98 -7.25
C PRO A 344 13.06 -17.50 -7.39
N LYS A 345 14.13 -18.05 -7.94
CA LYS A 345 14.35 -19.51 -8.11
C LYS A 345 14.45 -20.29 -6.79
N ASN A 346 14.77 -19.60 -5.69
CA ASN A 346 14.82 -20.14 -4.34
C ASN A 346 13.63 -19.65 -3.49
N ASN A 347 12.43 -19.68 -4.07
CA ASN A 347 11.19 -19.26 -3.41
C ASN A 347 11.21 -17.82 -2.87
N PHE A 348 11.91 -16.91 -3.58
CA PHE A 348 12.06 -15.50 -3.23
C PHE A 348 12.71 -15.30 -1.85
N ARG A 349 13.71 -16.13 -1.54
CA ARG A 349 14.48 -15.97 -0.31
C ARG A 349 15.19 -14.61 -0.33
N PRO A 350 15.10 -13.80 0.74
CA PRO A 350 15.87 -12.56 0.85
C PRO A 350 17.37 -12.77 0.65
N CYS A 351 18.00 -11.87 -0.06
CA CYS A 351 19.42 -11.89 -0.39
C CYS A 351 20.10 -10.60 0.08
N PRO A 352 20.26 -10.38 1.41
CA PRO A 352 21.03 -9.25 1.93
C PRO A 352 22.50 -9.38 1.52
N GLY A 353 23.22 -8.26 1.45
CA GLY A 353 24.63 -8.28 1.09
C GLY A 353 25.12 -6.94 0.55
N LYS A 354 26.39 -6.93 0.12
CA LYS A 354 27.04 -5.71 -0.36
C LYS A 354 26.91 -5.58 -1.88
N ILE A 355 26.38 -4.45 -2.32
CA ILE A 355 26.33 -4.07 -3.74
C ILE A 355 27.76 -3.71 -4.20
N LYS A 356 28.32 -4.51 -5.10
CA LYS A 356 29.67 -4.30 -5.65
C LYS A 356 29.65 -3.24 -6.73
N SER A 357 28.72 -3.36 -7.67
CA SER A 357 28.47 -2.36 -8.70
C SER A 357 26.97 -2.23 -8.94
N ILE A 358 26.55 -1.07 -9.43
CA ILE A 358 25.16 -0.79 -9.78
C ILE A 358 25.12 0.19 -10.96
N HIS A 359 24.32 -0.16 -11.98
CA HIS A 359 23.96 0.76 -13.06
C HIS A 359 22.45 0.99 -13.03
N MET A 360 22.04 2.24 -12.84
CA MET A 360 20.65 2.64 -12.83
C MET A 360 20.16 2.93 -14.23
N PRO A 361 19.00 2.39 -14.65
CA PRO A 361 18.41 2.75 -15.93
C PRO A 361 17.99 4.21 -15.98
N GLY A 362 17.92 4.74 -17.19
CA GLY A 362 17.53 6.12 -17.43
C GLY A 362 16.72 6.27 -18.71
N GLY A 363 16.55 7.51 -19.17
CA GLY A 363 15.86 7.84 -20.40
C GLY A 363 14.54 8.58 -20.19
N PHE A 364 13.88 8.90 -21.32
CA PHE A 364 12.64 9.66 -21.28
C PHE A 364 11.49 8.89 -20.65
N GLY A 365 10.93 9.44 -19.57
CA GLY A 365 9.82 8.83 -18.84
C GLY A 365 10.23 7.70 -17.89
N VAL A 366 11.52 7.56 -17.55
CA VAL A 366 12.02 6.62 -16.54
C VAL A 366 12.26 7.35 -15.23
N ARG A 367 11.76 6.78 -14.12
CA ARG A 367 12.00 7.24 -12.74
C ARG A 367 12.46 6.05 -11.89
N ILE A 368 13.47 6.28 -11.05
CA ILE A 368 13.94 5.30 -10.08
C ILE A 368 13.85 5.90 -8.68
N ASP A 369 13.06 5.25 -7.82
CA ASP A 369 13.01 5.57 -6.40
C ASP A 369 13.81 4.51 -5.64
N THR A 370 14.95 4.90 -5.07
CA THR A 370 15.88 3.98 -4.41
C THR A 370 16.72 4.68 -3.35
N ALA A 371 17.23 3.89 -2.41
CA ALA A 371 18.19 4.33 -1.41
C ALA A 371 19.54 3.61 -1.52
N VAL A 372 19.66 2.65 -2.45
CA VAL A 372 20.90 1.89 -2.60
C VAL A 372 21.89 2.58 -3.53
N TYR A 373 23.17 2.31 -3.32
CA TYR A 373 24.29 2.85 -4.09
C TYR A 373 25.44 1.85 -4.10
N GLN A 374 26.42 2.07 -4.96
CA GLN A 374 27.61 1.22 -5.03
C GLN A 374 28.35 1.20 -3.68
N GLY A 375 28.61 0.02 -3.17
CA GLY A 375 29.26 -0.20 -1.88
C GLY A 375 28.30 -0.27 -0.69
N TYR A 376 26.99 0.03 -0.88
CA TYR A 376 25.99 -0.11 0.18
C TYR A 376 25.81 -1.58 0.56
N GLU A 377 25.67 -1.83 1.86
CA GLU A 377 25.38 -3.15 2.41
C GLU A 377 23.91 -3.18 2.84
N ILE A 378 23.13 -4.06 2.18
CA ILE A 378 21.70 -4.24 2.48
C ILE A 378 21.61 -5.04 3.80
N PRO A 379 21.03 -4.44 4.86
CA PRO A 379 20.93 -5.12 6.14
C PRO A 379 19.82 -6.20 6.13
N PRO A 380 20.00 -7.31 6.88
CA PRO A 380 19.02 -8.41 6.92
C PRO A 380 17.82 -8.16 7.84
N TYR A 381 17.68 -6.96 8.40
CA TYR A 381 16.70 -6.65 9.45
C TYR A 381 15.39 -6.06 8.91
N TYR A 382 15.34 -5.67 7.65
CA TYR A 382 14.24 -4.89 7.07
C TYR A 382 13.75 -5.55 5.79
N ASP A 383 12.70 -4.97 5.19
CA ASP A 383 12.16 -5.42 3.91
C ASP A 383 13.23 -5.50 2.81
N SER A 384 13.07 -6.46 1.91
CA SER A 384 14.01 -6.76 0.82
C SER A 384 13.93 -5.76 -0.35
N MET A 385 12.94 -4.88 -0.40
CA MET A 385 12.76 -3.91 -1.49
C MET A 385 13.90 -2.88 -1.49
N ILE A 386 14.61 -2.79 -2.62
CA ILE A 386 15.78 -1.91 -2.79
C ILE A 386 15.53 -0.78 -3.78
N ALA A 387 14.58 -0.94 -4.68
CA ALA A 387 14.21 0.09 -5.64
C ALA A 387 12.78 -0.09 -6.15
N LYS A 388 12.22 0.99 -6.67
CA LYS A 388 11.05 1.00 -7.54
C LYS A 388 11.48 1.55 -8.89
N VAL A 389 11.24 0.80 -9.94
CA VAL A 389 11.45 1.26 -11.32
C VAL A 389 10.10 1.66 -11.88
N LEU A 390 9.98 2.89 -12.34
CA LEU A 390 8.76 3.40 -12.93
C LEU A 390 9.03 3.87 -14.36
N VAL A 391 8.09 3.63 -15.23
CA VAL A 391 8.12 4.15 -16.59
C VAL A 391 6.78 4.76 -16.97
N LYS A 392 6.81 5.78 -17.82
CA LYS A 392 5.63 6.39 -18.44
C LYS A 392 5.68 6.25 -19.95
N GLY A 393 4.66 5.65 -20.55
CA GLY A 393 4.41 5.60 -21.98
C GLY A 393 3.20 6.45 -22.37
N GLU A 394 2.99 6.65 -23.66
CA GLU A 394 1.77 7.25 -24.21
C GLU A 394 0.57 6.32 -23.98
N ASP A 395 0.82 5.02 -24.11
CA ASP A 395 -0.13 3.94 -23.85
C ASP A 395 0.50 2.78 -23.07
N ARG A 396 -0.28 1.75 -22.74
CA ARG A 396 0.15 0.59 -21.98
C ARG A 396 1.23 -0.22 -22.69
N LYS A 397 1.11 -0.37 -24.01
CA LYS A 397 2.07 -1.14 -24.83
C LYS A 397 3.45 -0.48 -24.82
N GLU A 398 3.49 0.83 -24.98
CA GLU A 398 4.72 1.60 -24.90
C GLU A 398 5.32 1.54 -23.49
N ALA A 399 4.49 1.66 -22.44
CA ALA A 399 4.95 1.55 -21.06
C ALA A 399 5.57 0.17 -20.77
N ILE A 400 4.93 -0.92 -21.20
CA ILE A 400 5.49 -2.28 -21.07
C ILE A 400 6.85 -2.38 -21.79
N GLN A 401 6.95 -1.88 -23.01
CA GLN A 401 8.20 -1.93 -23.77
C GLN A 401 9.30 -1.09 -23.10
N LYS A 402 8.98 0.10 -22.60
CA LYS A 402 9.93 0.93 -21.84
C LYS A 402 10.39 0.24 -20.55
N MET A 403 9.47 -0.42 -19.85
CA MET A 403 9.83 -1.15 -18.64
C MET A 403 10.79 -2.31 -18.93
N LYS A 404 10.54 -3.07 -20.00
CA LYS A 404 11.46 -4.13 -20.45
C LYS A 404 12.86 -3.58 -20.74
N VAL A 405 12.96 -2.43 -21.41
CA VAL A 405 14.24 -1.75 -21.67
C VAL A 405 14.89 -1.31 -20.36
N ALA A 406 14.18 -0.59 -19.51
CA ALA A 406 14.71 -0.11 -18.23
C ALA A 406 15.22 -1.25 -17.34
N LEU A 407 14.46 -2.35 -17.23
CA LEU A 407 14.88 -3.51 -16.43
C LEU A 407 16.10 -4.22 -17.03
N SER A 408 16.23 -4.26 -18.37
CA SER A 408 17.40 -4.87 -19.03
C SER A 408 18.70 -4.07 -18.82
N GLU A 409 18.58 -2.77 -18.55
CA GLU A 409 19.70 -1.89 -18.24
C GLU A 409 20.01 -1.82 -16.74
N PHE A 410 19.09 -2.30 -15.87
CA PHE A 410 19.29 -2.25 -14.44
C PHE A 410 20.21 -3.38 -13.96
N LEU A 411 21.49 -3.09 -13.89
CA LEU A 411 22.52 -4.06 -13.53
C LEU A 411 22.94 -3.87 -12.07
N ILE A 412 22.86 -4.94 -11.28
CA ILE A 412 23.28 -4.97 -9.88
C ILE A 412 24.14 -6.20 -9.64
N GLU A 413 25.36 -5.98 -9.15
CA GLU A 413 26.29 -7.06 -8.81
C GLU A 413 26.53 -7.13 -7.30
N GLY A 414 26.71 -8.35 -6.82
CA GLY A 414 27.03 -8.65 -5.41
C GLY A 414 25.86 -9.21 -4.62
N ILE A 415 24.64 -9.07 -5.14
CA ILE A 415 23.41 -9.64 -4.58
C ILE A 415 22.55 -10.21 -5.70
N ASN A 416 21.59 -11.07 -5.35
CA ASN A 416 20.52 -11.48 -6.27
C ASN A 416 19.33 -10.56 -6.14
N THR A 417 18.61 -10.37 -7.25
CA THR A 417 17.41 -9.54 -7.32
C THR A 417 16.32 -10.24 -8.12
N ASN A 418 15.11 -9.71 -8.05
CA ASN A 418 13.96 -10.19 -8.81
C ASN A 418 13.83 -9.52 -10.20
N ILE A 419 14.87 -8.86 -10.73
CA ILE A 419 14.81 -8.14 -12.02
C ILE A 419 14.42 -9.09 -13.17
N ASP A 420 15.06 -10.27 -13.27
CA ASP A 420 14.75 -11.25 -14.32
C ASP A 420 13.31 -11.76 -14.21
N PHE A 421 12.81 -11.96 -12.97
CA PHE A 421 11.41 -12.30 -12.72
C PHE A 421 10.47 -11.22 -13.27
N GLN A 422 10.74 -9.94 -12.99
CA GLN A 422 9.95 -8.82 -13.52
C GLN A 422 9.97 -8.76 -15.05
N LEU A 423 11.13 -8.99 -15.68
CA LEU A 423 11.27 -9.04 -17.14
C LEU A 423 10.43 -10.18 -17.75
N ASN A 424 10.45 -11.34 -17.13
CA ASN A 424 9.69 -12.50 -17.63
C ASN A 424 8.19 -12.31 -17.39
N LEU A 425 7.79 -11.69 -16.26
CA LEU A 425 6.41 -11.32 -15.98
C LEU A 425 5.85 -10.38 -17.07
N LEU A 426 6.62 -9.37 -17.48
CA LEU A 426 6.23 -8.44 -18.54
C LEU A 426 6.22 -9.08 -19.95
N ARG A 427 6.82 -10.26 -20.14
CA ARG A 427 6.80 -11.03 -21.38
C ARG A 427 5.67 -12.06 -21.43
N ASP A 428 5.00 -12.29 -20.33
CA ASP A 428 3.83 -13.19 -20.29
C ASP A 428 2.69 -12.58 -21.10
N GLU A 429 2.13 -13.35 -22.03
CA GLU A 429 1.09 -12.90 -22.96
C GLU A 429 -0.16 -12.41 -22.23
N ASP A 430 -0.55 -13.06 -21.13
CA ASP A 430 -1.69 -12.65 -20.32
C ASP A 430 -1.43 -11.29 -19.67
N VAL A 431 -0.19 -11.03 -19.22
CA VAL A 431 0.19 -9.74 -18.64
C VAL A 431 0.23 -8.66 -19.72
N GLU A 432 0.79 -8.94 -20.90
CA GLU A 432 0.80 -8.01 -22.04
C GLU A 432 -0.63 -7.62 -22.45
N ASN A 433 -1.56 -8.58 -22.46
CA ASN A 433 -2.95 -8.37 -22.84
C ASN A 433 -3.85 -7.84 -21.68
N GLY A 434 -3.31 -7.71 -20.47
CA GLY A 434 -4.09 -7.27 -19.31
C GLY A 434 -5.02 -8.35 -18.73
N ASN A 435 -4.81 -9.62 -19.02
CA ASN A 435 -5.64 -10.77 -18.60
C ASN A 435 -5.14 -11.40 -17.31
N PHE A 436 -5.17 -10.67 -16.21
CA PHE A 436 -4.72 -11.16 -14.92
C PHE A 436 -5.68 -10.73 -13.78
N ASP A 437 -5.54 -11.35 -12.64
CA ASP A 437 -6.28 -11.10 -11.41
C ASP A 437 -5.38 -11.35 -10.19
N ILE A 438 -5.90 -11.18 -8.97
CA ILE A 438 -5.10 -11.36 -7.73
C ILE A 438 -4.54 -12.78 -7.55
N GLY A 439 -5.12 -13.79 -8.19
CA GLY A 439 -4.67 -15.18 -8.16
C GLY A 439 -3.71 -15.55 -9.28
N PHE A 440 -3.40 -14.63 -10.20
CA PHE A 440 -2.62 -14.90 -11.41
C PHE A 440 -1.28 -15.58 -11.10
N LEU A 441 -0.45 -15.00 -10.25
CA LEU A 441 0.87 -15.55 -9.91
C LEU A 441 0.79 -16.86 -9.11
N ASN A 442 -0.31 -17.11 -8.39
CA ASN A 442 -0.49 -18.36 -7.65
C ASN A 442 -0.77 -19.55 -8.60
N ARG A 443 -1.22 -19.30 -9.82
CA ARG A 443 -1.49 -20.32 -10.86
C ARG A 443 -0.30 -20.58 -11.79
N LYS A 444 0.76 -19.78 -11.68
CA LYS A 444 1.98 -19.89 -12.51
C LYS A 444 3.09 -20.62 -11.78
N ASP A 445 3.91 -21.36 -12.51
CA ASP A 445 5.18 -21.87 -11.99
C ASP A 445 6.23 -20.75 -12.02
N LEU A 446 6.42 -20.10 -10.90
CA LEU A 446 7.31 -18.94 -10.77
C LEU A 446 8.82 -19.29 -10.87
N THR A 447 9.18 -20.57 -10.89
CA THR A 447 10.58 -20.98 -11.08
C THR A 447 11.04 -20.80 -12.53
N ASN A 448 10.09 -20.67 -13.46
CA ASN A 448 10.31 -20.42 -14.88
C ASN A 448 10.26 -18.93 -15.27
N TYR A 449 9.98 -18.05 -14.31
CA TYR A 449 9.99 -16.60 -14.50
C TYR A 449 11.33 -15.96 -14.21
#